data_08cf154013d48c4dc8e10c9ae633d004
#
_entry.id   08cf154013d48c4dc8e10c9ae633d004
#
_cell.length_a   1.000
_cell.length_b   1.000
_cell.length_c   1.000
_cell.angle_alpha   90.00
_cell.angle_beta   90.00
_cell.angle_gamma   90.00
#
_symmetry.space_group_name_H-M   'P 1'
#
loop_
_entity.id
_entity.type
_entity.pdbx_description
1 polymer ?
#
loop_
_entity_poly.entity_id
_entity_poly.type
_entity_poly.pdbx_seq_one_letter_code
_entity_poly.pdbx_strand_id
1 'polypeptide(L)'
;VEDLYEELLVRRPELVAGSDPARYQEAVHYAALARQQLSYHAELAGNSLDRTSRLLGIRDAMMAENLAYITSREGSQRGRVMAFAHNRHLQRGRAEWQYTDDLYSWWPAGSHLDQIMGSGYAVIGTAVGVSSSNGIGKPEESTLEARLTAAPGPALLIPTCKGQGLPADEIASLPRRSGSA
;
A
#
# COMPACT_ATOMS: atom_id res chain seq x y z
N VAL A 1 3.30 10.88 -24.41
CA VAL A 1 2.57 10.99 -23.13
C VAL A 1 3.10 12.16 -22.31
N GLU A 2 4.43 12.36 -22.26
CA GLU A 2 5.01 13.53 -21.57
C GLU A 2 4.43 14.82 -22.16
N ASP A 3 4.50 15.00 -23.48
CA ASP A 3 3.95 16.17 -24.19
C ASP A 3 2.45 16.38 -23.88
N LEU A 4 1.66 15.29 -23.79
CA LEU A 4 0.24 15.39 -23.44
C LEU A 4 0.03 15.88 -22.00
N TYR A 5 0.83 15.37 -21.05
CA TYR A 5 0.72 15.78 -19.66
C TYR A 5 1.10 17.26 -19.49
N GLU A 6 2.19 17.68 -20.12
CA GLU A 6 2.63 19.08 -20.11
C GLU A 6 1.59 20.00 -20.77
N GLU A 7 1.03 19.60 -21.91
CA GLU A 7 -0.02 20.34 -22.61
C GLU A 7 -1.26 20.54 -21.72
N LEU A 8 -1.68 19.51 -20.98
CA LEU A 8 -2.77 19.63 -20.02
C LEU A 8 -2.46 20.66 -18.92
N LEU A 9 -1.21 20.72 -18.43
CA LEU A 9 -0.82 21.67 -17.39
C LEU A 9 -0.78 23.12 -17.93
N VAL A 10 -0.17 23.32 -19.09
CA VAL A 10 0.01 24.65 -19.70
C VAL A 10 -1.32 25.26 -20.09
N ARG A 11 -2.23 24.46 -20.64
CA ARG A 11 -3.55 24.91 -21.12
C ARG A 11 -4.67 24.81 -20.10
N ARG A 12 -4.35 24.63 -18.84
CA ARG A 12 -5.36 24.47 -17.77
C ARG A 12 -6.48 25.51 -17.81
N PRO A 13 -6.23 26.84 -17.93
CA PRO A 13 -7.31 27.82 -17.93
C PRO A 13 -8.29 27.63 -19.09
N GLU A 14 -7.77 27.35 -20.29
CA GLU A 14 -8.56 27.10 -21.51
C GLU A 14 -9.38 25.81 -21.38
N LEU A 15 -8.73 24.71 -20.95
CA LEU A 15 -9.36 23.41 -20.85
C LEU A 15 -10.44 23.35 -19.76
N VAL A 16 -10.23 24.05 -18.65
CA VAL A 16 -11.24 24.19 -17.60
C VAL A 16 -12.43 25.04 -18.11
N ALA A 17 -12.17 26.12 -18.83
CA ALA A 17 -13.21 26.96 -19.40
C ALA A 17 -14.03 26.23 -20.50
N GLY A 18 -13.38 25.35 -21.27
CA GLY A 18 -14.03 24.54 -22.31
C GLY A 18 -14.70 23.25 -21.82
N SER A 19 -14.55 22.93 -20.54
CA SER A 19 -15.16 21.74 -19.92
C SER A 19 -15.69 22.05 -18.51
N ASP A 20 -15.06 21.49 -17.51
CA ASP A 20 -15.24 21.80 -16.09
C ASP A 20 -14.02 21.34 -15.28
N PRO A 21 -13.85 21.83 -14.03
CA PRO A 21 -12.69 21.47 -13.21
C PRO A 21 -12.56 19.96 -12.93
N ALA A 22 -13.68 19.24 -12.79
CA ALA A 22 -13.65 17.81 -12.46
C ALA A 22 -13.15 16.97 -13.66
N ARG A 23 -13.65 17.27 -14.87
CA ARG A 23 -13.16 16.62 -16.10
C ARG A 23 -11.70 16.94 -16.39
N TYR A 24 -11.29 18.17 -16.14
CA TYR A 24 -9.89 18.55 -16.29
C TYR A 24 -9.00 17.75 -15.31
N GLN A 25 -9.36 17.67 -14.02
CA GLN A 25 -8.62 16.90 -13.04
C GLN A 25 -8.54 15.42 -13.39
N GLU A 26 -9.63 14.85 -13.91
CA GLU A 26 -9.66 13.47 -14.37
C GLU A 26 -8.71 13.23 -15.55
N ALA A 27 -8.69 14.13 -16.53
CA ALA A 27 -7.77 14.06 -17.67
C ALA A 27 -6.30 14.12 -17.22
N VAL A 28 -5.95 15.04 -16.32
CA VAL A 28 -4.61 15.14 -15.72
C VAL A 28 -4.25 13.86 -14.98
N HIS A 29 -5.19 13.30 -14.21
CA HIS A 29 -4.95 12.04 -13.50
C HIS A 29 -4.65 10.88 -14.46
N TYR A 30 -5.44 10.70 -15.52
CA TYR A 30 -5.19 9.64 -16.50
C TYR A 30 -3.86 9.82 -17.24
N ALA A 31 -3.50 11.06 -17.58
CA ALA A 31 -2.19 11.34 -18.17
C ALA A 31 -1.03 11.03 -17.19
N ALA A 32 -1.20 11.34 -15.91
CA ALA A 32 -0.24 10.97 -14.86
C ALA A 32 -0.11 9.44 -14.73
N LEU A 33 -1.22 8.69 -14.74
CA LEU A 33 -1.20 7.22 -14.73
C LEU A 33 -0.44 6.65 -15.93
N ALA A 34 -0.67 7.19 -17.11
CA ALA A 34 0.03 6.75 -18.32
C ALA A 34 1.55 6.99 -18.20
N ARG A 35 1.98 8.16 -17.67
CA ARG A 35 3.39 8.43 -17.37
C ARG A 35 3.98 7.44 -16.38
N GLN A 36 3.30 7.19 -15.27
CA GLN A 36 3.72 6.24 -14.25
C GLN A 36 3.91 4.84 -14.85
N GLN A 37 2.98 4.37 -15.69
CA GLN A 37 3.09 3.08 -16.37
C GLN A 37 4.30 3.02 -17.29
N LEU A 38 4.56 4.07 -18.07
CA LEU A 38 5.73 4.12 -18.93
C LEU A 38 7.04 4.14 -18.11
N SER A 39 7.09 4.87 -17.02
CA SER A 39 8.25 4.87 -16.11
C SER A 39 8.49 3.50 -15.48
N TYR A 40 7.43 2.81 -15.07
CA TYR A 40 7.50 1.45 -14.56
C TYR A 40 8.04 0.47 -15.62
N HIS A 41 7.54 0.54 -16.85
CA HIS A 41 8.01 -0.32 -17.94
C HIS A 41 9.44 0.01 -18.38
N ALA A 42 9.86 1.26 -18.31
CA ALA A 42 11.25 1.65 -18.56
C ALA A 42 12.20 1.02 -17.52
N GLU A 43 11.84 1.08 -16.23
CA GLU A 43 12.61 0.39 -15.19
C GLU A 43 12.60 -1.12 -15.37
N LEU A 44 11.44 -1.71 -15.76
CA LEU A 44 11.31 -3.14 -16.01
C LEU A 44 12.24 -3.61 -17.15
N ALA A 45 12.42 -2.79 -18.18
CA ALA A 45 13.33 -3.06 -19.29
C ALA A 45 14.82 -2.80 -18.94
N GLY A 46 15.10 -2.12 -17.86
CA GLY A 46 16.45 -1.84 -17.38
C GLY A 46 17.14 -3.07 -16.76
N ASN A 47 18.44 -2.94 -16.50
CA ASN A 47 19.29 -4.00 -15.93
C ASN A 47 20.00 -3.55 -14.63
N SER A 48 19.39 -2.67 -13.85
CA SER A 48 19.95 -2.24 -12.57
C SER A 48 19.97 -3.40 -11.54
N LEU A 49 20.98 -3.43 -10.68
CA LEU A 49 21.14 -4.49 -9.67
C LEU A 49 20.01 -4.47 -8.63
N ASP A 50 19.45 -3.30 -8.34
CA ASP A 50 18.35 -3.09 -7.40
C ASP A 50 16.98 -3.01 -8.07
N ARG A 51 16.89 -3.43 -9.35
CA ARG A 51 15.68 -3.30 -10.19
C ARG A 51 14.41 -3.81 -9.49
N THR A 52 14.46 -4.96 -8.84
CA THR A 52 13.29 -5.54 -8.19
C THR A 52 12.79 -4.66 -7.05
N SER A 53 13.67 -4.19 -6.16
CA SER A 53 13.30 -3.26 -5.08
C SER A 53 12.74 -1.95 -5.62
N ARG A 54 13.34 -1.41 -6.69
CA ARG A 54 12.87 -0.18 -7.36
C ARG A 54 11.49 -0.38 -7.98
N LEU A 55 11.25 -1.49 -8.69
CA LEU A 55 9.94 -1.80 -9.28
C LEU A 55 8.84 -1.94 -8.22
N LEU A 56 9.15 -2.61 -7.10
CA LEU A 56 8.23 -2.72 -5.96
C LEU A 56 7.90 -1.33 -5.39
N GLY A 57 8.92 -0.48 -5.22
CA GLY A 57 8.74 0.89 -4.72
C GLY A 57 7.96 1.78 -5.68
N ILE A 58 8.26 1.76 -6.98
CA ILE A 58 7.52 2.52 -8.01
C ILE A 58 6.05 2.10 -8.02
N ARG A 59 5.77 0.80 -8.02
CA ARG A 59 4.40 0.28 -8.00
C ARG A 59 3.63 0.75 -6.77
N ASP A 60 4.25 0.73 -5.61
CA ASP A 60 3.62 1.14 -4.36
C ASP A 60 3.42 2.66 -4.29
N ALA A 61 4.35 3.46 -4.80
CA ALA A 61 4.16 4.91 -4.96
C ALA A 61 2.97 5.22 -5.88
N MET A 62 2.86 4.53 -7.03
CA MET A 62 1.70 4.65 -7.94
C MET A 62 0.39 4.28 -7.24
N MET A 63 0.37 3.21 -6.45
CA MET A 63 -0.80 2.82 -5.66
C MET A 63 -1.20 3.90 -4.66
N ALA A 64 -0.23 4.50 -3.97
CA ALA A 64 -0.48 5.57 -3.01
C ALA A 64 -1.06 6.83 -3.67
N GLU A 65 -0.50 7.28 -4.78
CA GLU A 65 -1.01 8.43 -5.53
C GLU A 65 -2.43 8.19 -6.04
N ASN A 66 -2.73 6.99 -6.54
CA ASN A 66 -4.07 6.62 -6.96
C ASN A 66 -5.07 6.61 -5.80
N LEU A 67 -4.70 6.06 -4.65
CA LEU A 67 -5.56 6.06 -3.46
C LEU A 67 -5.76 7.48 -2.92
N ALA A 68 -4.73 8.33 -2.96
CA ALA A 68 -4.86 9.74 -2.59
C ALA A 68 -5.84 10.48 -3.52
N TYR A 69 -5.75 10.24 -4.83
CA TYR A 69 -6.69 10.79 -5.80
C TYR A 69 -8.13 10.32 -5.54
N ILE A 70 -8.35 9.01 -5.38
CA ILE A 70 -9.66 8.44 -5.06
C ILE A 70 -10.22 9.05 -3.78
N THR A 71 -9.39 9.14 -2.73
CA THR A 71 -9.80 9.71 -1.45
C THR A 71 -10.17 11.18 -1.56
N SER A 72 -9.46 11.96 -2.37
CA SER A 72 -9.78 13.37 -2.60
C SER A 72 -11.13 13.56 -3.30
N ARG A 73 -11.51 12.64 -4.18
CA ARG A 73 -12.80 12.67 -4.88
C ARG A 73 -13.96 12.13 -4.05
N GLU A 74 -13.78 10.97 -3.46
CA GLU A 74 -14.86 10.27 -2.73
C GLU A 74 -15.00 10.77 -1.29
N GLY A 75 -13.89 11.13 -0.64
CA GLY A 75 -13.89 11.61 0.75
C GLY A 75 -14.69 12.89 0.97
N SER A 76 -14.73 13.78 -0.04
CA SER A 76 -15.52 14.99 0.00
C SER A 76 -17.04 14.73 -0.05
N GLN A 77 -17.46 13.58 -0.60
CA GLN A 77 -18.88 13.22 -0.77
C GLN A 77 -19.37 12.19 0.26
N ARG A 78 -18.52 11.22 0.64
CA ARG A 78 -18.88 10.03 1.44
C ARG A 78 -18.06 9.83 2.71
N GLY A 79 -17.07 10.65 2.94
CA GLY A 79 -16.31 10.78 4.19
C GLY A 79 -15.17 9.79 4.40
N ARG A 80 -15.25 8.54 3.93
CA ARG A 80 -14.20 7.53 4.14
C ARG A 80 -14.05 6.61 2.93
N VAL A 81 -12.80 6.23 2.65
CA VAL A 81 -12.45 5.25 1.63
C VAL A 81 -11.79 4.05 2.31
N MET A 82 -12.22 2.84 1.97
CA MET A 82 -11.59 1.61 2.41
C MET A 82 -10.86 0.98 1.23
N ALA A 83 -9.55 0.73 1.41
CA ALA A 83 -8.74 -0.02 0.46
C ALA A 83 -8.38 -1.38 1.07
N PHE A 84 -8.50 -2.45 0.27
CA PHE A 84 -8.10 -3.79 0.65
C PHE A 84 -6.90 -4.22 -0.21
N ALA A 85 -5.79 -4.53 0.45
CA ALA A 85 -4.59 -5.03 -0.16
C ALA A 85 -3.78 -5.87 0.85
N HIS A 86 -2.75 -6.52 0.39
CA HIS A 86 -1.84 -7.24 1.26
C HIS A 86 -1.17 -6.31 2.28
N ASN A 87 -0.95 -6.77 3.52
CA ASN A 87 -0.36 -5.98 4.61
C ASN A 87 0.92 -5.23 4.21
N ARG A 88 1.79 -5.88 3.43
CA ARG A 88 3.07 -5.28 2.98
C ARG A 88 2.90 -4.02 2.16
N HIS A 89 1.79 -3.88 1.44
CA HIS A 89 1.49 -2.67 0.67
C HIS A 89 0.90 -1.56 1.53
N LEU A 90 0.23 -1.90 2.64
CA LEU A 90 -0.49 -0.93 3.47
C LEU A 90 0.22 -0.59 4.79
N GLN A 91 1.30 -1.26 5.14
CA GLN A 91 2.07 -0.95 6.35
C GLN A 91 2.76 0.42 6.27
N ARG A 92 2.97 1.06 7.45
CA ARG A 92 3.65 2.36 7.54
C ARG A 92 5.16 2.28 7.47
N GLY A 93 5.74 1.17 7.94
CA GLY A 93 7.16 0.93 7.91
C GLY A 93 7.65 0.42 6.56
N ARG A 94 8.96 0.36 6.41
CA ARG A 94 9.61 -0.22 5.23
C ARG A 94 9.19 -1.68 5.05
N ALA A 95 8.90 -2.07 3.82
CA ALA A 95 8.56 -3.45 3.47
C ALA A 95 9.83 -4.21 3.04
N GLU A 96 9.86 -5.49 3.39
CA GLU A 96 10.96 -6.40 3.04
C GLU A 96 10.39 -7.70 2.51
N TRP A 97 11.07 -8.28 1.55
CA TRP A 97 10.73 -9.56 0.99
C TRP A 97 11.99 -10.39 0.73
N GLN A 98 12.14 -11.47 1.50
CA GLN A 98 13.18 -12.47 1.26
C GLN A 98 12.69 -13.41 0.15
N TYR A 99 13.42 -13.42 -0.95
CA TYR A 99 13.17 -14.35 -2.04
C TYR A 99 14.45 -15.08 -2.39
N THR A 100 14.52 -16.38 -2.08
CA THR A 100 15.75 -17.16 -2.09
C THR A 100 16.84 -16.48 -1.22
N ASP A 101 17.99 -16.16 -1.78
CA ASP A 101 19.11 -15.51 -1.09
C ASP A 101 19.05 -13.97 -1.17
N ASP A 102 18.12 -13.41 -1.93
CA ASP A 102 17.98 -11.97 -2.13
C ASP A 102 16.97 -11.36 -1.14
N LEU A 103 17.36 -10.26 -0.49
CA LEU A 103 16.48 -9.43 0.33
C LEU A 103 16.09 -8.17 -0.45
N TYR A 104 14.83 -8.08 -0.83
CA TYR A 104 14.27 -6.89 -1.45
C TYR A 104 13.63 -5.98 -0.40
N SER A 105 13.85 -4.68 -0.51
CA SER A 105 13.35 -3.71 0.46
C SER A 105 12.89 -2.44 -0.25
N TRP A 106 11.69 -1.93 0.12
CA TRP A 106 11.10 -0.74 -0.50
C TRP A 106 10.19 0.03 0.46
N TRP A 107 9.79 1.23 0.07
CA TRP A 107 8.75 1.99 0.76
C TRP A 107 7.37 1.61 0.20
N PRO A 108 6.47 1.00 1.00
CA PRO A 108 5.17 0.57 0.54
C PRO A 108 4.19 1.74 0.43
N ALA A 109 3.08 1.51 -0.28
CA ALA A 109 2.02 2.50 -0.46
C ALA A 109 1.52 3.09 0.86
N GLY A 110 1.42 2.27 1.91
CA GLY A 110 1.04 2.72 3.25
C GLY A 110 1.97 3.75 3.87
N SER A 111 3.29 3.67 3.60
CA SER A 111 4.25 4.68 4.04
C SER A 111 4.01 6.03 3.36
N HIS A 112 3.75 6.01 2.04
CA HIS A 112 3.41 7.23 1.29
C HIS A 112 2.07 7.82 1.74
N LEU A 113 1.05 6.97 1.93
CA LEU A 113 -0.26 7.41 2.40
C LEU A 113 -0.21 8.02 3.81
N ASP A 114 0.62 7.48 4.69
CA ASP A 114 0.84 8.05 6.03
C ASP A 114 1.40 9.47 5.96
N GLN A 115 2.32 9.74 5.05
CA GLN A 115 2.85 11.09 4.80
C GLN A 115 1.81 12.03 4.15
N ILE A 116 1.00 11.52 3.23
CA ILE A 116 0.01 12.32 2.49
C ILE A 116 -1.19 12.65 3.38
N MET A 117 -1.68 11.69 4.16
CA MET A 117 -2.95 11.78 4.89
C MET A 117 -2.78 11.97 6.41
N GLY A 118 -1.59 11.72 6.95
CA GLY A 118 -1.31 11.85 8.38
C GLY A 118 -2.30 11.07 9.24
N SER A 119 -2.97 11.77 10.16
CA SER A 119 -3.97 11.17 11.06
C SER A 119 -5.23 10.64 10.34
N GLY A 120 -5.42 10.99 9.08
CA GLY A 120 -6.51 10.47 8.24
C GLY A 120 -6.26 9.05 7.72
N TYR A 121 -5.03 8.53 7.83
CA TYR A 121 -4.68 7.18 7.41
C TYR A 121 -4.75 6.20 8.58
N ALA A 122 -5.59 5.17 8.45
CA ALA A 122 -5.68 4.06 9.41
C ALA A 122 -5.40 2.73 8.72
N VAL A 123 -4.68 1.85 9.41
CA VAL A 123 -4.32 0.52 8.90
C VAL A 123 -4.93 -0.55 9.79
N ILE A 124 -5.58 -1.53 9.16
CA ILE A 124 -6.02 -2.76 9.80
C ILE A 124 -5.16 -3.88 9.23
N GLY A 125 -4.19 -4.34 10.01
CA GLY A 125 -3.37 -5.51 9.65
C GLY A 125 -4.18 -6.79 9.82
N THR A 126 -3.96 -7.75 8.94
CA THR A 126 -4.59 -9.06 8.99
C THR A 126 -3.55 -10.17 9.18
N ALA A 127 -3.89 -11.19 9.97
CA ALA A 127 -3.11 -12.40 10.11
C ALA A 127 -4.03 -13.61 10.04
N VAL A 128 -3.54 -14.70 9.46
CA VAL A 128 -4.29 -15.95 9.33
C VAL A 128 -3.69 -16.98 10.27
N GLY A 129 -4.48 -17.56 11.15
CA GLY A 129 -4.06 -18.64 12.04
C GLY A 129 -3.88 -19.95 11.26
N VAL A 130 -4.99 -20.55 10.84
CA VAL A 130 -5.03 -21.78 10.06
C VAL A 130 -6.04 -21.62 8.92
N SER A 131 -5.70 -22.09 7.72
CA SER A 131 -6.61 -22.15 6.59
C SER A 131 -6.26 -23.33 5.69
N SER A 132 -6.86 -24.47 5.95
CA SER A 132 -6.57 -25.71 5.20
C SER A 132 -6.88 -25.58 3.72
N SER A 133 -7.92 -24.83 3.35
CA SER A 133 -8.30 -24.57 1.96
C SER A 133 -7.26 -23.76 1.19
N ASN A 134 -6.42 -22.98 1.89
CA ASN A 134 -5.35 -22.18 1.31
C ASN A 134 -3.95 -22.76 1.60
N GLY A 135 -3.87 -24.00 2.09
CA GLY A 135 -2.61 -24.65 2.43
C GLY A 135 -1.89 -24.06 3.65
N ILE A 136 -2.57 -23.25 4.47
CA ILE A 136 -1.99 -22.58 5.63
C ILE A 136 -2.19 -23.49 6.86
N GLY A 137 -1.11 -24.16 7.28
CA GLY A 137 -1.07 -25.04 8.46
C GLY A 137 -1.04 -24.29 9.78
N LYS A 138 -0.78 -25.02 10.87
CA LYS A 138 -0.60 -24.41 12.19
C LYS A 138 0.66 -23.52 12.22
N PRO A 139 0.58 -22.35 12.85
CA PRO A 139 1.76 -21.51 13.04
C PRO A 139 2.76 -22.14 14.03
N GLU A 140 4.01 -21.79 13.90
CA GLU A 140 5.06 -22.18 14.85
C GLU A 140 4.80 -21.55 16.23
N GLU A 141 4.99 -22.30 17.31
CA GLU A 141 4.56 -21.93 18.67
C GLU A 141 5.13 -20.58 19.16
N SER A 142 6.29 -20.18 18.69
CA SER A 142 6.95 -18.93 19.07
C SER A 142 6.43 -17.70 18.30
N THR A 143 5.55 -17.87 17.32
CA THR A 143 5.11 -16.78 16.44
C THR A 143 3.93 -15.99 17.00
N LEU A 144 3.75 -14.75 16.52
CA LEU A 144 2.59 -13.95 16.84
C LEU A 144 1.28 -14.65 16.41
N GLU A 145 1.30 -15.27 15.24
CA GLU A 145 0.15 -16.00 14.69
C GLU A 145 -0.27 -17.16 15.62
N ALA A 146 0.67 -17.86 16.27
CA ALA A 146 0.36 -18.91 17.23
C ALA A 146 -0.35 -18.34 18.46
N ARG A 147 0.14 -17.23 19.01
CA ARG A 147 -0.51 -16.56 20.16
C ARG A 147 -1.91 -16.09 19.82
N LEU A 148 -2.11 -15.50 18.63
CA LEU A 148 -3.42 -15.03 18.19
C LEU A 148 -4.39 -16.19 17.93
N THR A 149 -3.88 -17.30 17.38
CA THR A 149 -4.70 -18.50 17.11
C THR A 149 -5.15 -19.21 18.39
N ALA A 150 -4.47 -19.02 19.51
CA ALA A 150 -4.87 -19.57 20.80
C ALA A 150 -6.09 -18.87 21.41
N ALA A 151 -6.48 -17.70 20.92
CA ALA A 151 -7.70 -17.01 21.34
C ALA A 151 -8.95 -17.75 20.86
N PRO A 152 -10.02 -17.81 21.67
CA PRO A 152 -11.25 -18.48 21.28
C PRO A 152 -12.00 -17.74 20.19
N GLY A 153 -12.58 -18.49 19.25
CA GLY A 153 -13.43 -17.95 18.18
C GLY A 153 -12.82 -18.01 16.79
N PRO A 154 -13.65 -17.83 15.76
CA PRO A 154 -13.23 -17.93 14.36
C PRO A 154 -12.44 -16.70 13.86
N ALA A 155 -12.57 -15.58 14.54
CA ALA A 155 -11.88 -14.32 14.22
C ALA A 155 -11.67 -13.49 15.49
N LEU A 156 -10.59 -12.75 15.53
CA LEU A 156 -10.24 -11.86 16.63
C LEU A 156 -9.89 -10.49 16.06
N LEU A 157 -10.54 -9.46 16.59
CA LEU A 157 -10.18 -8.06 16.31
C LEU A 157 -9.41 -7.49 17.52
N ILE A 158 -8.19 -7.07 17.31
CA ILE A 158 -7.32 -6.52 18.35
C ILE A 158 -7.13 -5.03 18.08
N PRO A 159 -7.69 -4.14 18.93
CA PRO A 159 -7.40 -2.73 18.86
C PRO A 159 -5.96 -2.50 19.35
N THR A 160 -5.10 -1.98 18.46
CA THR A 160 -3.70 -1.71 18.82
C THR A 160 -3.52 -0.38 19.55
N CYS A 161 -4.51 0.51 19.52
CA CYS A 161 -4.55 1.80 20.23
C CYS A 161 -3.20 2.56 20.23
N LYS A 162 -2.48 2.57 19.11
CA LYS A 162 -1.10 3.07 19.00
C LYS A 162 -0.11 2.37 19.95
N GLY A 163 -0.33 1.07 20.23
CA GLY A 163 0.46 0.27 21.15
C GLY A 163 0.01 0.36 22.62
N GLN A 164 -0.99 1.16 22.94
CA GLN A 164 -1.53 1.22 24.31
C GLN A 164 -2.40 -0.02 24.57
N GLY A 165 -2.12 -0.74 25.67
CA GLY A 165 -2.92 -1.90 26.09
C GLY A 165 -2.45 -3.26 25.57
N LEU A 166 -1.51 -3.29 24.66
CA LEU A 166 -0.75 -4.50 24.31
C LEU A 166 0.71 -4.23 24.68
N PRO A 167 1.46 -5.23 25.20
CA PRO A 167 2.89 -5.07 25.38
C PRO A 167 3.55 -4.95 23.99
N ALA A 168 3.57 -3.71 23.48
CA ALA A 168 4.00 -3.41 22.11
C ALA A 168 5.39 -3.96 21.81
N ASP A 169 6.29 -3.88 22.79
CA ASP A 169 7.66 -4.40 22.68
C ASP A 169 7.67 -5.93 22.62
N GLU A 170 6.82 -6.60 23.39
CA GLU A 170 6.68 -8.05 23.38
C GLU A 170 6.11 -8.54 22.03
N ILE A 171 5.08 -7.87 21.53
CA ILE A 171 4.46 -8.21 20.24
C ILE A 171 5.41 -7.92 19.07
N ALA A 172 6.12 -6.79 19.12
CA ALA A 172 7.10 -6.42 18.10
C ALA A 172 8.30 -7.38 18.07
N SER A 173 8.66 -7.97 19.21
CA SER A 173 9.77 -8.93 19.31
C SER A 173 9.42 -10.35 18.86
N LEU A 174 8.12 -10.68 18.72
CA LEU A 174 7.71 -12.02 18.30
C LEU A 174 8.01 -12.23 16.81
N PRO A 175 8.64 -13.34 16.44
CA PRO A 175 8.84 -13.71 15.07
C PRO A 175 7.48 -13.85 14.37
N ARG A 176 7.45 -13.55 13.09
CA ARG A 176 6.32 -13.82 12.22
C ARG A 176 6.44 -15.19 11.60
N ARG A 177 5.32 -15.81 11.26
CA ARG A 177 5.32 -17.06 10.49
C ARG A 177 6.16 -16.88 9.23
N SER A 178 7.05 -17.81 8.92
CA SER A 178 7.78 -17.85 7.65
C SER A 178 6.77 -17.94 6.48
N GLY A 179 6.88 -17.04 5.50
CA GLY A 179 5.97 -16.97 4.36
C GLY A 179 4.65 -16.24 4.60
N SER A 180 4.30 -15.84 5.83
CA SER A 180 3.18 -14.96 6.13
C SER A 180 3.59 -13.50 5.96
N ALA A 181 3.66 -13.10 4.72
CA ALA A 181 3.94 -11.72 4.44
C ALA A 181 2.89 -11.13 3.52
#